data_2be9da3098e855a0cac81a34a6835ad0
#
_entry.id   2be9da3098e855a0cac81a34a6835ad0
#
_cell.length_a   1.000
_cell.length_b   1.000
_cell.length_c   1.000
_cell.angle_alpha   90.00
_cell.angle_beta   90.00
_cell.angle_gamma   90.00
#
_symmetry.space_group_name_H-M   'P 1'
#
loop_
_entity.id
_entity.type
_entity.pdbx_description
1 polymer ?
#
loop_
_entity_poly.entity_id
_entity_poly.type
_entity_poly.pdbx_seq_one_letter_code
_entity_poly.pdbx_strand_id
1 'polypeptide(L)'
;LTTQVGGRPVKLDITREETFCNTRTRHSIEYDLTAGVDSEGYLLAKDMLAISNQGAYASHGHAIAANGLTAWRLQYACPNIKGEAYTVYTNTPVGGAMRGYGIPQVCFAIECFMDDIAKEIGMDPLEFRKKNLIKGYYEDAYLKPIAANTNGIFECLEKGADYIHW
;
A
#
# COMPACT_ATOMS: atom_id res chain seq x y z
N LEU A 1 0.08 24.28 26.31
CA LEU A 1 -0.44 23.80 27.61
C LEU A 1 0.67 23.79 28.67
N THR A 2 1.84 23.18 28.43
CA THR A 2 2.96 23.10 29.41
C THR A 2 3.41 24.48 29.90
N THR A 3 3.44 25.50 29.05
CA THR A 3 3.77 26.87 29.42
C THR A 3 2.80 27.46 30.44
N GLN A 4 1.51 27.08 30.37
CA GLN A 4 0.46 27.57 31.27
C GLN A 4 0.56 26.97 32.69
N VAL A 5 1.30 25.88 32.85
CA VAL A 5 1.49 25.18 34.12
C VAL A 5 2.95 25.21 34.58
N GLY A 6 3.69 26.25 34.18
CA GLY A 6 5.07 26.45 34.61
C GLY A 6 6.04 25.35 34.12
N GLY A 7 5.85 24.84 32.92
CA GLY A 7 6.72 23.82 32.31
C GLY A 7 6.47 22.39 32.77
N ARG A 8 5.44 22.13 33.58
CA ARG A 8 5.11 20.77 34.04
C ARG A 8 4.54 19.92 32.91
N PRO A 9 4.75 18.61 32.89
CA PRO A 9 4.12 17.71 31.93
C PRO A 9 2.58 17.82 31.99
N VAL A 10 1.97 17.87 30.82
CA VAL A 10 0.49 17.87 30.68
C VAL A 10 0.08 16.72 29.78
N LYS A 11 -0.86 15.91 30.22
CA LYS A 11 -1.51 14.85 29.45
C LYS A 11 -2.90 15.32 29.03
N LEU A 12 -3.21 15.14 27.77
CA LEU A 12 -4.54 15.36 27.21
C LEU A 12 -5.03 14.03 26.64
N ASP A 13 -6.06 13.47 27.24
CA ASP A 13 -6.78 12.33 26.71
C ASP A 13 -8.11 12.79 26.15
N ILE A 14 -8.38 12.46 24.91
CA ILE A 14 -9.67 12.74 24.26
C ILE A 14 -10.59 11.52 24.39
N THR A 15 -11.89 11.78 24.57
CA THR A 15 -12.90 10.73 24.65
C THR A 15 -13.10 10.07 23.27
N ARG A 16 -13.88 8.99 23.24
CA ARG A 16 -14.24 8.32 21.98
C ARG A 16 -15.08 9.24 21.07
N GLU A 17 -16.02 9.96 21.66
CA GLU A 17 -16.86 10.94 20.96
C GLU A 17 -16.03 12.06 20.37
N GLU A 18 -15.12 12.63 21.16
CA GLU A 18 -14.18 13.65 20.69
C GLU A 18 -13.26 13.11 19.59
N THR A 19 -12.85 11.84 19.67
CA THR A 19 -12.05 11.20 18.62
C THR A 19 -12.80 11.19 17.27
N PHE A 20 -14.08 10.85 17.25
CA PHE A 20 -14.88 10.87 16.05
C PHE A 20 -15.08 12.28 15.46
N CYS A 21 -15.13 13.29 16.32
CA CYS A 21 -15.39 14.68 15.89
C CYS A 21 -14.12 15.47 15.53
N ASN A 22 -12.99 15.17 16.18
CA ASN A 22 -11.81 16.05 16.16
C ASN A 22 -10.53 15.40 15.65
N THR A 23 -10.52 14.09 15.37
CA THR A 23 -9.34 13.43 14.82
C THR A 23 -9.48 13.16 13.33
N ARG A 24 -8.34 12.84 12.74
CA ARG A 24 -8.25 12.53 11.31
C ARG A 24 -8.67 11.10 11.03
N THR A 25 -9.23 10.87 9.86
CA THR A 25 -9.59 9.55 9.37
C THR A 25 -8.54 9.01 8.40
N ARG A 26 -8.60 7.71 8.11
CA ARG A 26 -7.82 7.12 7.02
C ARG A 26 -8.36 7.65 5.68
N HIS A 27 -7.44 8.01 4.76
CA HIS A 27 -7.83 8.40 3.41
C HIS A 27 -8.57 7.28 2.69
N SER A 28 -9.69 7.58 2.06
CA SER A 28 -10.19 6.75 0.97
C SER A 28 -9.38 7.03 -0.29
N ILE A 29 -9.04 6.00 -1.03
CA ILE A 29 -8.25 6.12 -2.26
C ILE A 29 -8.90 5.25 -3.32
N GLU A 30 -9.11 5.82 -4.48
CA GLU A 30 -9.52 5.10 -5.69
C GLU A 30 -8.27 4.70 -6.46
N TYR A 31 -8.23 3.46 -6.94
CA TYR A 31 -7.11 2.93 -7.70
C TYR A 31 -7.60 2.43 -9.06
N ASP A 32 -6.93 2.88 -10.11
CA ASP A 32 -7.01 2.30 -11.44
C ASP A 32 -5.70 1.57 -11.71
N LEU A 33 -5.77 0.25 -11.91
CA LEU A 33 -4.63 -0.63 -11.99
C LEU A 33 -4.64 -1.37 -13.33
N THR A 34 -3.52 -1.34 -14.02
CA THR A 34 -3.32 -2.07 -15.28
C THR A 34 -2.02 -2.84 -15.24
N ALA A 35 -2.00 -4.05 -15.79
CA ALA A 35 -0.78 -4.85 -15.94
C ALA A 35 -0.75 -5.61 -17.23
N GLY A 36 0.45 -5.81 -17.75
CA GLY A 36 0.76 -6.78 -18.80
C GLY A 36 1.46 -7.98 -18.22
N VAL A 37 1.00 -9.17 -18.59
CA VAL A 37 1.51 -10.46 -18.10
C VAL A 37 1.82 -11.34 -19.31
N ASP A 38 2.90 -12.11 -19.26
CA ASP A 38 3.21 -13.08 -20.31
C ASP A 38 2.40 -14.38 -20.17
N SER A 39 2.55 -15.28 -21.12
CA SER A 39 1.87 -16.57 -21.14
C SER A 39 2.28 -17.51 -19.99
N GLU A 40 3.38 -17.22 -19.30
CA GLU A 40 3.87 -17.99 -18.17
C GLU A 40 3.44 -17.38 -16.82
N GLY A 41 2.81 -16.21 -16.84
CA GLY A 41 2.34 -15.51 -15.64
C GLY A 41 3.36 -14.58 -14.99
N TYR A 42 4.39 -14.12 -15.72
CA TYR A 42 5.31 -13.09 -15.23
C TYR A 42 4.81 -11.69 -15.57
N LEU A 43 4.90 -10.79 -14.62
CA LEU A 43 4.58 -9.36 -14.81
C LEU A 43 5.61 -8.72 -15.74
N LEU A 44 5.17 -8.16 -16.86
CA LEU A 44 5.99 -7.45 -17.84
C LEU A 44 5.92 -5.93 -17.66
N ALA A 45 4.76 -5.42 -17.32
CA ALA A 45 4.52 -4.01 -17.06
C ALA A 45 3.37 -3.84 -16.07
N LYS A 46 3.41 -2.77 -15.28
CA LYS A 46 2.30 -2.39 -14.41
C LYS A 46 2.18 -0.88 -14.28
N ASP A 47 0.93 -0.38 -14.32
CA ASP A 47 0.58 1.02 -14.16
C ASP A 47 -0.43 1.20 -13.04
N MET A 48 -0.32 2.28 -12.28
CA MET A 48 -1.25 2.64 -11.21
C MET A 48 -1.57 4.12 -11.27
N LEU A 49 -2.86 4.44 -11.30
CA LEU A 49 -3.37 5.75 -10.97
C LEU A 49 -4.09 5.68 -9.62
N ALA A 50 -3.67 6.50 -8.66
CA ALA A 50 -4.28 6.61 -7.35
C ALA A 50 -4.85 8.01 -7.12
N ILE A 51 -6.13 8.10 -6.75
CA ILE A 51 -6.79 9.37 -6.41
C ILE A 51 -7.17 9.32 -4.93
N SER A 52 -6.44 10.08 -4.12
CA SER A 52 -6.58 10.11 -2.66
C SER A 52 -7.45 11.26 -2.20
N ASN A 53 -8.52 10.97 -1.48
CA ASN A 53 -9.39 11.94 -0.86
C ASN A 53 -8.73 12.53 0.40
N GLN A 54 -8.36 13.81 0.36
CA GLN A 54 -7.76 14.53 1.49
C GLN A 54 -8.80 15.07 2.47
N GLY A 55 -10.03 15.27 2.04
CA GLY A 55 -11.01 16.05 2.78
C GLY A 55 -10.79 17.57 2.63
N ALA A 56 -11.33 18.34 3.55
CA ALA A 56 -11.41 19.81 3.43
C ALA A 56 -10.08 20.55 3.67
N TYR A 57 -9.11 19.91 4.33
CA TYR A 57 -7.85 20.57 4.73
C TYR A 57 -6.64 19.71 4.42
N ALA A 58 -5.57 20.34 3.94
CA ALA A 58 -4.28 19.67 3.77
C ALA A 58 -3.71 19.21 5.12
N SER A 59 -3.25 17.97 5.14
CA SER A 59 -2.51 17.38 6.25
C SER A 59 -1.33 16.61 5.68
N HIS A 60 -1.37 15.28 5.73
CA HIS A 60 -0.32 14.41 5.24
C HIS A 60 -0.65 13.72 3.89
N GLY A 61 -1.72 14.14 3.20
CA GLY A 61 -2.30 13.42 2.07
C GLY A 61 -1.31 13.08 0.96
N HIS A 62 -0.51 14.06 0.52
CA HIS A 62 0.50 13.86 -0.52
C HIS A 62 1.56 12.82 -0.12
N ALA A 63 2.02 12.84 1.12
CA ALA A 63 3.02 11.88 1.60
C ALA A 63 2.44 10.47 1.76
N ILE A 64 1.15 10.36 2.13
CA ILE A 64 0.43 9.10 2.24
C ILE A 64 0.24 8.45 0.86
N ALA A 65 -0.15 9.24 -0.14
CA ALA A 65 -0.28 8.78 -1.51
C ALA A 65 1.08 8.36 -2.10
N ALA A 66 2.14 9.16 -1.87
CA ALA A 66 3.50 8.83 -2.29
C ALA A 66 4.04 7.53 -1.65
N ASN A 67 3.71 7.29 -0.37
CA ASN A 67 4.08 6.04 0.30
C ASN A 67 3.36 4.83 -0.32
N GLY A 68 2.12 5.01 -0.79
CA GLY A 68 1.41 4.00 -1.58
C GLY A 68 2.15 3.63 -2.88
N LEU A 69 2.66 4.62 -3.61
CA LEU A 69 3.49 4.38 -4.80
C LEU A 69 4.76 3.58 -4.49
N THR A 70 5.33 3.77 -3.32
CA THR A 70 6.50 2.98 -2.88
C THR A 70 6.13 1.50 -2.72
N ALA A 71 4.99 1.17 -2.11
CA ALA A 71 4.54 -0.21 -2.01
C ALA A 71 4.23 -0.82 -3.39
N TRP A 72 3.59 -0.06 -4.30
CA TRP A 72 3.38 -0.46 -5.68
C TRP A 72 4.67 -0.89 -6.37
N ARG A 73 5.75 -0.17 -6.15
CA ARG A 73 7.06 -0.47 -6.71
C ARG A 73 7.69 -1.72 -6.10
N LEU A 74 7.60 -1.89 -4.78
CA LEU A 74 8.43 -2.82 -4.01
C LEU A 74 7.79 -4.19 -3.75
N GLN A 75 6.49 -4.36 -3.96
CA GLN A 75 5.81 -5.59 -3.54
C GLN A 75 6.02 -6.74 -4.52
N TYR A 76 5.96 -6.50 -5.80
CA TYR A 76 6.14 -7.48 -6.86
C TYR A 76 7.16 -7.01 -7.89
N ALA A 77 8.05 -7.90 -8.29
CA ALA A 77 9.05 -7.63 -9.33
C ALA A 77 8.35 -7.35 -10.66
N CYS A 78 8.74 -6.26 -11.31
CA CYS A 78 8.23 -5.90 -12.63
C CYS A 78 9.21 -4.98 -13.34
N PRO A 79 9.64 -5.30 -14.58
CA PRO A 79 10.67 -4.52 -15.27
C PRO A 79 10.19 -3.14 -15.71
N ASN A 80 8.89 -2.96 -15.93
CA ASN A 80 8.31 -1.70 -16.37
C ASN A 80 7.22 -1.27 -15.41
N ILE A 81 7.46 -0.17 -14.69
CA ILE A 81 6.54 0.33 -13.67
C ILE A 81 6.22 1.79 -13.93
N LYS A 82 4.94 2.11 -13.94
CA LYS A 82 4.44 3.47 -13.86
C LYS A 82 3.52 3.59 -12.65
N GLY A 83 3.47 4.78 -12.06
CA GLY A 83 2.53 5.07 -10.98
C GLY A 83 2.38 6.58 -10.81
N GLU A 84 1.13 7.00 -10.74
CA GLU A 84 0.75 8.38 -10.49
C GLU A 84 -0.19 8.43 -9.28
N ALA A 85 -0.02 9.43 -8.42
CA ALA A 85 -0.90 9.63 -7.28
C ALA A 85 -1.28 11.09 -7.15
N TYR A 86 -2.57 11.34 -7.07
CA TYR A 86 -3.15 12.66 -6.87
C TYR A 86 -3.84 12.72 -5.52
N THR A 87 -3.65 13.82 -4.82
CA THR A 87 -4.37 14.10 -3.58
C THR A 87 -5.32 15.26 -3.85
N VAL A 88 -6.63 15.01 -3.66
CA VAL A 88 -7.68 15.97 -4.00
C VAL A 88 -8.40 16.47 -2.76
N TYR A 89 -8.70 17.76 -2.73
CA TYR A 89 -9.57 18.33 -1.72
C TYR A 89 -11.03 17.96 -1.98
N THR A 90 -11.75 17.71 -0.90
CA THR A 90 -13.19 17.44 -0.94
C THR A 90 -13.88 18.12 0.26
N ASN A 91 -15.19 18.04 0.33
CA ASN A 91 -15.99 18.54 1.45
C ASN A 91 -16.23 17.49 2.56
N THR A 92 -15.41 16.43 2.59
CA THR A 92 -15.47 15.42 3.65
C THR A 92 -14.57 15.78 4.83
N PRO A 93 -14.68 15.10 5.98
CA PRO A 93 -13.73 15.25 7.08
C PRO A 93 -12.29 15.04 6.63
N VAL A 94 -11.35 15.73 7.28
CA VAL A 94 -9.96 15.69 6.88
C VAL A 94 -9.34 14.31 7.06
N GLY A 95 -8.73 13.80 6.01
CA GLY A 95 -7.88 12.62 6.05
C GLY A 95 -6.51 12.93 6.66
N GLY A 96 -5.88 11.96 7.28
CA GLY A 96 -4.57 12.16 7.88
C GLY A 96 -3.82 10.86 8.14
N ALA A 97 -2.70 11.02 8.83
CA ALA A 97 -1.86 9.89 9.19
C ALA A 97 -2.63 8.86 10.04
N MET A 98 -2.74 7.67 9.53
CA MET A 98 -3.30 6.50 10.21
C MET A 98 -2.28 5.36 10.09
N ARG A 99 -2.22 4.48 11.09
CA ARG A 99 -1.26 3.38 11.16
C ARG A 99 -1.12 2.63 9.83
N GLY A 100 0.11 2.52 9.33
CA GLY A 100 0.45 1.98 8.01
C GLY A 100 0.59 3.03 6.90
N TYR A 101 0.10 4.26 7.11
CA TYR A 101 0.41 5.46 6.32
C TYR A 101 0.28 5.27 4.80
N GLY A 102 -0.86 4.79 4.35
CA GLY A 102 -1.15 4.49 2.93
C GLY A 102 -0.94 3.04 2.53
N ILE A 103 -0.03 2.32 3.18
CA ILE A 103 0.26 0.92 2.84
C ILE A 103 -0.98 0.01 2.92
N PRO A 104 -1.85 0.07 3.96
CA PRO A 104 -3.02 -0.80 4.00
C PRO A 104 -3.96 -0.63 2.80
N GLN A 105 -4.16 0.60 2.34
CA GLN A 105 -5.04 0.87 1.19
C GLN A 105 -4.46 0.30 -0.09
N VAL A 106 -3.19 0.60 -0.38
CA VAL A 106 -2.55 0.15 -1.60
C VAL A 106 -2.31 -1.36 -1.60
N CYS A 107 -1.92 -1.96 -0.46
CA CYS A 107 -1.75 -3.41 -0.39
C CYS A 107 -3.07 -4.14 -0.63
N PHE A 108 -4.19 -3.65 -0.09
CA PHE A 108 -5.50 -4.22 -0.39
C PHE A 108 -5.79 -4.18 -1.91
N ALA A 109 -5.59 -3.02 -2.55
CA ALA A 109 -5.82 -2.88 -3.98
C ALA A 109 -4.90 -3.79 -4.81
N ILE A 110 -3.60 -3.83 -4.47
CA ILE A 110 -2.62 -4.68 -5.17
C ILE A 110 -2.99 -6.16 -5.04
N GLU A 111 -3.31 -6.62 -3.83
CA GLU A 111 -3.59 -8.05 -3.61
C GLU A 111 -4.88 -8.50 -4.29
N CYS A 112 -5.93 -7.69 -4.29
CA CYS A 112 -7.13 -7.96 -5.09
C CYS A 112 -6.80 -8.01 -6.58
N PHE A 113 -5.99 -7.08 -7.07
CA PHE A 113 -5.57 -7.04 -8.47
C PHE A 113 -4.73 -8.25 -8.88
N MET A 114 -3.85 -8.75 -8.00
CA MET A 114 -3.10 -9.99 -8.26
C MET A 114 -4.01 -11.20 -8.35
N ASP A 115 -5.07 -11.27 -7.53
CA ASP A 115 -6.07 -12.32 -7.63
C ASP A 115 -6.87 -12.25 -8.95
N ASP A 116 -7.25 -11.04 -9.35
CA ASP A 116 -7.96 -10.83 -10.62
C ASP A 116 -7.11 -11.24 -11.83
N ILE A 117 -5.82 -10.87 -11.85
CA ILE A 117 -4.89 -11.31 -12.91
C ILE A 117 -4.76 -12.83 -12.91
N ALA A 118 -4.51 -13.45 -11.77
CA ALA A 118 -4.35 -14.89 -11.67
C ALA A 118 -5.58 -15.63 -12.20
N LYS A 119 -6.76 -15.16 -11.84
CA LYS A 119 -8.04 -15.68 -12.31
C LYS A 119 -8.20 -15.52 -13.82
N GLU A 120 -7.86 -14.36 -14.38
CA GLU A 120 -7.99 -14.07 -15.81
C GLU A 120 -7.11 -14.96 -16.67
N ILE A 121 -5.88 -15.26 -16.21
CA ILE A 121 -4.95 -16.15 -16.92
C ILE A 121 -5.12 -17.64 -16.54
N GLY A 122 -6.08 -17.97 -15.67
CA GLY A 122 -6.34 -19.35 -15.23
C GLY A 122 -5.24 -19.96 -14.37
N MET A 123 -4.49 -19.14 -13.63
CA MET A 123 -3.39 -19.58 -12.75
C MET A 123 -3.85 -19.56 -11.27
N ASP A 124 -3.32 -20.47 -10.47
CA ASP A 124 -3.50 -20.45 -9.03
C ASP A 124 -2.94 -19.13 -8.43
N PRO A 125 -3.70 -18.41 -7.58
CA PRO A 125 -3.25 -17.13 -7.05
C PRO A 125 -1.96 -17.21 -6.21
N LEU A 126 -1.72 -18.32 -5.53
CA LEU A 126 -0.51 -18.53 -4.76
C LEU A 126 0.69 -18.74 -5.69
N GLU A 127 0.54 -19.53 -6.74
CA GLU A 127 1.59 -19.76 -7.74
C GLU A 127 1.92 -18.47 -8.51
N PHE A 128 0.91 -17.66 -8.87
CA PHE A 128 1.12 -16.36 -9.48
C PHE A 128 1.98 -15.45 -8.59
N ARG A 129 1.67 -15.40 -7.28
CA ARG A 129 2.47 -14.62 -6.30
C ARG A 129 3.89 -15.15 -6.18
N LYS A 130 4.09 -16.46 -6.03
CA LYS A 130 5.42 -17.07 -5.94
C LYS A 130 6.30 -16.77 -7.17
N LYS A 131 5.71 -16.65 -8.36
CA LYS A 131 6.43 -16.27 -9.57
C LYS A 131 6.91 -14.81 -9.52
N ASN A 132 6.09 -13.90 -9.04
CA ASN A 132 6.29 -12.46 -9.16
C ASN A 132 6.85 -11.78 -7.90
N LEU A 133 6.90 -12.45 -6.75
CA LEU A 133 7.55 -11.92 -5.55
C LEU A 133 9.05 -11.72 -5.76
N ILE A 134 9.59 -10.64 -5.20
CA ILE A 134 11.02 -10.33 -5.27
C ILE A 134 11.84 -11.41 -4.54
N LYS A 135 12.81 -11.99 -5.24
CA LYS A 135 13.71 -13.03 -4.75
C LYS A 135 15.15 -12.48 -4.68
N GLY A 136 15.70 -12.39 -3.48
CA GLY A 136 17.08 -11.98 -3.31
C GLY A 136 17.34 -10.54 -3.77
N TYR A 137 18.36 -10.35 -4.62
CA TYR A 137 18.66 -9.07 -5.22
C TYR A 137 17.76 -8.82 -6.43
N TYR A 138 17.17 -7.64 -6.48
CA TYR A 138 16.36 -7.16 -7.59
C TYR A 138 16.67 -5.69 -7.86
N GLU A 139 16.86 -5.34 -9.11
CA GLU A 139 16.99 -3.96 -9.55
C GLU A 139 15.66 -3.51 -10.17
N ASP A 140 15.04 -2.51 -9.56
CA ASP A 140 13.75 -2.02 -10.02
C ASP A 140 13.86 -1.19 -11.32
N ALA A 141 12.73 -0.83 -11.91
CA ALA A 141 12.66 -0.04 -13.14
C ALA A 141 13.33 1.35 -13.02
N TYR A 142 13.68 1.80 -11.84
CA TYR A 142 14.42 3.03 -11.57
C TYR A 142 15.90 2.78 -11.28
N LEU A 143 16.40 1.60 -11.61
CA LEU A 143 17.78 1.14 -11.38
C LEU A 143 18.21 1.25 -9.91
N LYS A 144 17.24 1.06 -9.00
CA LYS A 144 17.52 1.07 -7.55
C LYS A 144 17.60 -0.36 -7.04
N PRO A 145 18.71 -0.71 -6.37
CA PRO A 145 18.85 -2.04 -5.83
C PRO A 145 17.88 -2.26 -4.67
N ILE A 146 17.19 -3.37 -4.71
CA ILE A 146 16.38 -3.90 -3.63
C ILE A 146 17.03 -5.19 -3.18
N ALA A 147 17.58 -5.20 -1.98
CA ALA A 147 18.20 -6.37 -1.41
C ALA A 147 17.25 -7.01 -0.39
N ALA A 148 16.74 -8.18 -0.70
CA ALA A 148 16.03 -9.00 0.26
C ALA A 148 17.04 -9.77 1.12
N ASN A 149 17.63 -9.11 2.12
CA ASN A 149 18.62 -9.71 3.02
C ASN A 149 18.02 -10.82 3.90
N THR A 150 16.71 -10.69 4.20
CA THR A 150 15.90 -11.71 4.87
C THR A 150 14.61 -11.84 4.10
N ASN A 151 14.33 -13.00 3.52
CA ASN A 151 13.14 -13.23 2.73
C ASN A 151 12.43 -14.52 3.16
N GLY A 152 11.74 -14.46 4.30
CA GLY A 152 10.92 -15.56 4.82
C GLY A 152 9.55 -15.69 4.16
N ILE A 153 9.19 -14.82 3.19
CA ILE A 153 7.84 -14.80 2.60
C ILE A 153 7.49 -16.14 1.91
N PHE A 154 8.44 -16.76 1.23
CA PHE A 154 8.22 -18.03 0.55
C PHE A 154 7.90 -19.16 1.54
N GLU A 155 8.66 -19.24 2.63
CA GLU A 155 8.40 -20.19 3.71
C GLU A 155 7.04 -19.93 4.39
N CYS A 156 6.68 -18.66 4.59
CA CYS A 156 5.36 -18.28 5.13
C CYS A 156 4.22 -18.72 4.20
N LEU A 157 4.38 -18.53 2.88
CA LEU A 157 3.39 -18.93 1.90
C LEU A 157 3.22 -20.46 1.87
N GLU A 158 4.31 -21.23 1.88
CA GLU A 158 4.27 -22.69 1.88
C GLU A 158 3.63 -23.23 3.16
N LYS A 159 4.11 -22.80 4.32
CA LYS A 159 3.53 -23.22 5.61
C LYS A 159 2.07 -22.79 5.77
N GLY A 160 1.73 -21.59 5.29
CA GLY A 160 0.37 -21.09 5.32
C GLY A 160 -0.57 -21.91 4.46
N ALA A 161 -0.16 -22.24 3.24
CA ALA A 161 -0.90 -23.08 2.32
C ALA A 161 -1.12 -24.50 2.90
N ASP A 162 -0.07 -25.11 3.44
CA ASP A 162 -0.16 -26.41 4.10
C ASP A 162 -1.12 -26.38 5.29
N TYR A 163 -1.05 -25.33 6.10
CA TYR A 163 -1.86 -25.19 7.31
C TYR A 163 -3.37 -25.07 7.02
N ILE A 164 -3.74 -24.41 5.94
CA ILE A 164 -5.16 -24.24 5.53
C ILE A 164 -5.62 -25.30 4.51
N HIS A 165 -4.74 -26.22 4.10
CA HIS A 165 -5.00 -27.23 3.07
C HIS A 165 -5.42 -26.60 1.73
N TRP A 166 -4.67 -25.58 1.30
CA TRP A 166 -4.87 -24.84 0.05
C TRP A 166 -4.93 -25.76 -1.16
#